data_e324c4768ecab474b167a0731b63b824
#
_entry.id   e324c4768ecab474b167a0731b63b824
#
_cell.length_a   1.000
_cell.length_b   1.000
_cell.length_c   1.000
_cell.angle_alpha   90.00
_cell.angle_beta   90.00
_cell.angle_gamma   90.00
#
_symmetry.space_group_name_H-M   'P 1'
#
loop_
_entity.id
_entity.type
_entity.pdbx_description
1 polymer ?
#
loop_
_entity_poly.entity_id
_entity_poly.type
_entity_poly.pdbx_seq_one_letter_code
_entity_poly.pdbx_strand_id
1 'polypeptide(L)'
;MNIFKKMPKYKIIPLLCAALIFVLGIVLINISSNKQAQEQMSAIVGGTILVVGVIRLIYGVVLLVKIKERDSLYNIILGGVDIIFGIVFLVYINSKIVFLVLLSIYVLIAAILDCFISIMKSYDEIPWVGGLVVGLVKFILGVLIMFKPFGGFGLWLVFSGIYFMLQCASWVFFTLKVKAIKETGELTIE
;
A
#
# COMPACT_ATOMS: atom_id res chain seq x y z
N MET A 1 19.14 9.17 -20.41
CA MET A 1 18.91 7.73 -20.69
C MET A 1 17.48 7.40 -20.29
N ASN A 2 16.58 7.15 -21.27
CA ASN A 2 15.12 7.10 -21.06
C ASN A 2 14.71 5.72 -20.49
N ILE A 3 14.77 5.58 -19.18
CA ILE A 3 14.43 4.35 -18.43
C ILE A 3 12.97 3.92 -18.73
N PHE A 4 12.06 4.89 -18.96
CA PHE A 4 10.66 4.63 -19.27
C PHE A 4 10.40 3.97 -20.63
N LYS A 5 11.31 4.11 -21.60
CA LYS A 5 11.16 3.55 -22.95
C LYS A 5 11.35 2.03 -23.01
N LYS A 6 11.96 1.42 -21.98
CA LYS A 6 12.20 -0.03 -21.86
C LYS A 6 11.27 -0.76 -20.88
N MET A 7 10.42 -0.02 -20.13
CA MET A 7 9.50 -0.69 -19.19
C MET A 7 8.28 -1.25 -19.92
N PRO A 8 7.93 -2.52 -19.70
CA PRO A 8 6.68 -3.07 -20.23
C PRO A 8 5.50 -2.30 -19.64
N LYS A 9 4.51 -1.97 -20.50
CA LYS A 9 3.37 -1.09 -20.19
C LYS A 9 2.61 -1.47 -18.90
N TYR A 10 2.58 -2.76 -18.55
CA TYR A 10 1.90 -3.23 -17.33
C TYR A 10 2.61 -2.85 -16.02
N LYS A 11 3.91 -2.48 -16.03
CA LYS A 11 4.63 -2.06 -14.82
C LYS A 11 4.41 -0.59 -14.45
N ILE A 12 3.89 0.21 -15.37
CA ILE A 12 3.61 1.63 -15.14
C ILE A 12 2.46 1.79 -14.14
N ILE A 13 1.48 0.90 -14.18
CA ILE A 13 0.28 0.99 -13.32
C ILE A 13 0.62 0.90 -11.81
N PRO A 14 1.38 -0.11 -11.34
CA PRO A 14 1.80 -0.15 -9.93
C PRO A 14 2.61 1.06 -9.49
N LEU A 15 3.45 1.61 -10.38
CA LEU A 15 4.24 2.81 -10.08
C LEU A 15 3.37 4.06 -9.95
N LEU A 16 2.32 4.21 -10.77
CA LEU A 16 1.35 5.29 -10.63
C LEU A 16 0.58 5.17 -9.31
N CYS A 17 0.12 3.97 -8.95
CA CYS A 17 -0.50 3.74 -7.65
C CYS A 17 0.45 4.06 -6.49
N ALA A 18 1.72 3.65 -6.59
CA ALA A 18 2.74 3.97 -5.59
C ALA A 18 2.93 5.49 -5.46
N ALA A 19 2.96 6.22 -6.56
CA ALA A 19 3.08 7.68 -6.54
C ALA A 19 1.87 8.35 -5.86
N LEU A 20 0.64 7.89 -6.13
CA LEU A 20 -0.56 8.40 -5.47
C LEU A 20 -0.52 8.16 -3.95
N ILE A 21 -0.14 6.97 -3.53
CA ILE A 21 0.01 6.61 -2.12
C ILE A 21 1.13 7.43 -1.44
N PHE A 22 2.22 7.70 -2.14
CA PHE A 22 3.30 8.55 -1.63
C PHE A 22 2.84 9.99 -1.40
N VAL A 23 2.13 10.56 -2.38
CA VAL A 23 1.55 11.91 -2.26
C VAL A 23 0.56 11.95 -1.09
N LEU A 24 -0.27 10.92 -0.91
CA LEU A 24 -1.17 10.81 0.24
C LEU A 24 -0.39 10.84 1.57
N GLY A 25 0.70 10.10 1.66
CA GLY A 25 1.56 10.10 2.85
C GLY A 25 2.09 11.50 3.19
N ILE A 26 2.61 12.24 2.21
CA ILE A 26 3.07 13.62 2.37
C ILE A 26 1.93 14.54 2.80
N VAL A 27 0.77 14.44 2.16
CA VAL A 27 -0.41 15.25 2.48
C VAL A 27 -0.84 15.04 3.94
N LEU A 28 -0.87 13.80 4.42
CA LEU A 28 -1.23 13.51 5.83
C LEU A 28 -0.25 14.12 6.83
N ILE A 29 1.04 14.06 6.55
CA ILE A 29 2.06 14.70 7.40
C ILE A 29 1.86 16.21 7.42
N ASN A 30 1.59 16.86 6.28
CA ASN A 30 1.36 18.30 6.22
C ASN A 30 0.05 18.72 6.91
N ILE A 31 -1.02 17.94 6.77
CA ILE A 31 -2.31 18.21 7.42
C ILE A 31 -2.20 18.04 8.96
N SER A 32 -1.25 17.28 9.46
CA SER A 32 -1.09 16.97 10.88
C SER A 32 -1.02 18.21 11.78
N SER A 33 -0.47 19.31 11.28
CA SER A 33 -0.34 20.59 11.99
C SER A 33 -1.51 21.55 11.78
N ASN A 34 -2.40 21.30 10.81
CA ASN A 34 -3.51 22.19 10.47
C ASN A 34 -4.87 21.60 10.88
N LYS A 35 -5.46 22.13 11.95
CA LYS A 35 -6.74 21.64 12.50
C LYS A 35 -7.90 21.72 11.50
N GLN A 36 -7.96 22.75 10.67
CA GLN A 36 -9.03 22.95 9.70
C GLN A 36 -8.91 21.92 8.55
N ALA A 37 -7.70 21.65 8.08
CA ALA A 37 -7.44 20.64 7.04
C ALA A 37 -7.71 19.22 7.54
N GLN A 38 -7.61 18.96 8.87
CA GLN A 38 -7.95 17.66 9.46
C GLN A 38 -9.42 17.26 9.31
N GLU A 39 -10.33 18.21 9.05
CA GLU A 39 -11.74 17.90 8.83
C GLU A 39 -12.00 17.24 7.46
N GLN A 40 -11.19 17.55 6.47
CA GLN A 40 -11.30 16.98 5.12
C GLN A 40 -10.49 15.69 4.92
N MET A 41 -9.75 15.28 5.93
CA MET A 41 -8.80 14.18 5.84
C MET A 41 -9.45 12.85 5.44
N SER A 42 -10.61 12.54 6.00
CA SER A 42 -11.33 11.30 5.72
C SER A 42 -11.73 11.21 4.23
N ALA A 43 -12.14 12.34 3.63
CA ALA A 43 -12.45 12.42 2.21
C ALA A 43 -11.21 12.22 1.34
N ILE A 44 -10.09 12.84 1.71
CA ILE A 44 -8.83 12.74 0.98
C ILE A 44 -8.31 11.30 1.02
N VAL A 45 -8.25 10.70 2.21
CA VAL A 45 -7.78 9.32 2.38
C VAL A 45 -8.73 8.34 1.71
N GLY A 46 -10.03 8.45 1.97
CA GLY A 46 -11.04 7.57 1.40
C GLY A 46 -11.07 7.63 -0.12
N GLY A 47 -11.07 8.83 -0.69
CA GLY A 47 -11.04 9.02 -2.14
C GLY A 47 -9.77 8.46 -2.78
N THR A 48 -8.60 8.71 -2.20
CA THR A 48 -7.33 8.21 -2.73
C THR A 48 -7.26 6.68 -2.65
N ILE A 49 -7.61 6.07 -1.51
CA ILE A 49 -7.60 4.62 -1.33
C ILE A 49 -8.61 3.96 -2.29
N LEU A 50 -9.79 4.54 -2.46
CA LEU A 50 -10.80 4.03 -3.39
C LEU A 50 -10.29 4.03 -4.84
N VAL A 51 -9.71 5.13 -5.30
CA VAL A 51 -9.14 5.22 -6.65
C VAL A 51 -8.02 4.21 -6.85
N VAL A 52 -7.10 4.10 -5.90
CA VAL A 52 -6.00 3.12 -5.94
C VAL A 52 -6.55 1.70 -5.92
N GLY A 53 -7.58 1.42 -5.11
CA GLY A 53 -8.23 0.12 -5.03
C GLY A 53 -8.86 -0.32 -6.35
N VAL A 54 -9.58 0.58 -7.01
CA VAL A 54 -10.17 0.32 -8.33
C VAL A 54 -9.09 0.03 -9.38
N ILE A 55 -8.06 0.86 -9.46
CA ILE A 55 -6.95 0.66 -10.40
C ILE A 55 -6.26 -0.68 -10.13
N ARG A 56 -6.02 -1.00 -8.87
CA ARG A 56 -5.35 -2.23 -8.43
C ARG A 56 -6.17 -3.48 -8.74
N LEU A 57 -7.49 -3.43 -8.52
CA LEU A 57 -8.40 -4.52 -8.84
C LEU A 57 -8.42 -4.79 -10.34
N ILE A 58 -8.59 -3.75 -11.17
CA ILE A 58 -8.57 -3.87 -12.62
C ILE A 58 -7.22 -4.45 -13.09
N TYR A 59 -6.11 -3.94 -12.53
CA TYR A 59 -4.77 -4.42 -12.83
C TYR A 59 -4.61 -5.91 -12.48
N GLY A 60 -5.07 -6.32 -11.29
CA GLY A 60 -5.04 -7.72 -10.84
C GLY A 60 -5.82 -8.65 -11.78
N VAL A 61 -7.04 -8.24 -12.20
CA VAL A 61 -7.86 -9.00 -13.15
C VAL A 61 -7.16 -9.13 -14.50
N VAL A 62 -6.59 -8.05 -15.03
CA VAL A 62 -5.86 -8.06 -16.30
C VAL A 62 -4.65 -9.00 -16.23
N LEU A 63 -3.90 -8.99 -15.12
CA LEU A 63 -2.76 -9.90 -14.91
C LEU A 63 -3.22 -11.36 -14.81
N LEU A 64 -4.33 -11.64 -14.12
CA LEU A 64 -4.88 -12.98 -13.98
C LEU A 64 -5.25 -13.57 -15.35
N VAL A 65 -5.92 -12.78 -16.18
CA VAL A 65 -6.40 -13.25 -17.50
C VAL A 65 -5.24 -13.41 -18.48
N LYS A 66 -4.27 -12.47 -18.50
CA LYS A 66 -3.21 -12.46 -19.52
C LYS A 66 -1.97 -13.27 -19.15
N ILE A 67 -1.59 -13.31 -17.87
CA ILE A 67 -0.26 -13.80 -17.46
C ILE A 67 -0.37 -15.02 -16.54
N LYS A 68 -1.56 -15.26 -15.93
CA LYS A 68 -1.82 -16.34 -14.95
C LYS A 68 -0.84 -16.34 -13.77
N GLU A 69 -0.33 -15.17 -13.38
CA GLU A 69 0.59 -15.01 -12.25
C GLU A 69 -0.15 -15.06 -10.91
N ARG A 70 0.45 -15.71 -9.89
CA ARG A 70 -0.06 -15.73 -8.50
C ARG A 70 -0.18 -14.31 -7.89
N ASP A 71 0.69 -13.38 -8.28
CA ASP A 71 0.65 -11.98 -7.85
C ASP A 71 -0.63 -11.25 -8.27
N SER A 72 -1.37 -11.78 -9.24
CA SER A 72 -2.66 -11.24 -9.66
C SER A 72 -3.73 -11.36 -8.58
N LEU A 73 -3.82 -12.49 -7.90
CA LEU A 73 -4.77 -12.71 -6.79
C LEU A 73 -4.53 -11.74 -5.64
N TYR A 74 -3.27 -11.49 -5.31
CA TYR A 74 -2.91 -10.48 -4.31
C TYR A 74 -3.43 -9.08 -4.64
N ASN A 75 -3.22 -8.65 -5.89
CA ASN A 75 -3.72 -7.33 -6.32
C ASN A 75 -5.25 -7.27 -6.32
N ILE A 76 -5.94 -8.37 -6.62
CA ILE A 76 -7.40 -8.44 -6.56
C ILE A 76 -7.89 -8.33 -5.12
N ILE A 77 -7.31 -9.10 -4.20
CA ILE A 77 -7.70 -9.11 -2.78
C ILE A 77 -7.46 -7.74 -2.15
N LEU A 78 -6.26 -7.19 -2.29
CA LEU A 78 -5.96 -5.88 -1.74
C LEU A 78 -6.73 -4.75 -2.42
N GLY A 79 -6.94 -4.83 -3.74
CA GLY A 79 -7.81 -3.87 -4.43
C GLY A 79 -9.24 -3.90 -3.90
N GLY A 80 -9.77 -5.08 -3.58
CA GLY A 80 -11.06 -5.23 -2.93
C GLY A 80 -11.09 -4.62 -1.52
N VAL A 81 -10.07 -4.87 -0.71
CA VAL A 81 -9.91 -4.26 0.62
C VAL A 81 -9.83 -2.74 0.52
N ASP A 82 -9.01 -2.22 -0.41
CA ASP A 82 -8.85 -0.79 -0.64
C ASP A 82 -10.18 -0.13 -1.03
N ILE A 83 -11.00 -0.77 -1.89
CA ILE A 83 -12.32 -0.26 -2.28
C ILE A 83 -13.27 -0.22 -1.08
N ILE A 84 -13.35 -1.31 -0.30
CA ILE A 84 -14.24 -1.38 0.87
C ILE A 84 -13.88 -0.28 1.87
N PHE A 85 -12.61 -0.17 2.24
CA PHE A 85 -12.16 0.85 3.20
C PHE A 85 -12.27 2.27 2.63
N GLY A 86 -12.01 2.46 1.34
CA GLY A 86 -12.20 3.74 0.68
C GLY A 86 -13.65 4.25 0.79
N ILE A 87 -14.63 3.37 0.54
CA ILE A 87 -16.07 3.69 0.72
C ILE A 87 -16.39 3.97 2.18
N VAL A 88 -15.92 3.12 3.09
CA VAL A 88 -16.16 3.27 4.53
C VAL A 88 -15.61 4.60 5.05
N PHE A 89 -14.41 5.00 4.64
CA PHE A 89 -13.84 6.31 5.00
C PHE A 89 -14.68 7.49 4.46
N LEU A 90 -15.25 7.37 3.28
CA LEU A 90 -16.13 8.40 2.72
C LEU A 90 -17.48 8.49 3.46
N VAL A 91 -18.00 7.36 3.93
CA VAL A 91 -19.26 7.33 4.70
C VAL A 91 -19.08 7.93 6.10
N TYR A 92 -17.97 7.61 6.77
CA TYR A 92 -17.70 8.06 8.16
C TYR A 92 -16.85 9.35 8.23
N ILE A 93 -17.07 10.26 7.29
CA ILE A 93 -16.26 11.48 7.10
C ILE A 93 -16.22 12.41 8.32
N ASN A 94 -17.27 12.39 9.16
CA ASN A 94 -17.47 13.36 10.24
C ASN A 94 -16.91 12.92 11.60
N SER A 95 -16.42 11.68 11.74
CA SER A 95 -15.95 11.15 13.03
C SER A 95 -14.45 10.85 13.00
N LYS A 96 -13.66 11.76 13.61
CA LYS A 96 -12.19 11.59 13.72
C LYS A 96 -11.80 10.30 14.45
N ILE A 97 -12.53 9.91 15.48
CA ILE A 97 -12.22 8.70 16.26
C ILE A 97 -12.52 7.44 15.44
N VAL A 98 -13.70 7.39 14.80
CA VAL A 98 -14.09 6.26 13.96
C VAL A 98 -13.12 6.11 12.79
N PHE A 99 -12.75 7.23 12.15
CA PHE A 99 -11.76 7.25 11.09
C PHE A 99 -10.43 6.61 11.52
N LEU A 100 -9.91 6.97 12.70
CA LEU A 100 -8.63 6.43 13.19
C LEU A 100 -8.70 4.93 13.48
N VAL A 101 -9.78 4.48 14.10
CA VAL A 101 -9.98 3.05 14.36
C VAL A 101 -10.05 2.27 13.04
N LEU A 102 -10.81 2.76 12.07
CA LEU A 102 -10.93 2.15 10.76
C LEU A 102 -9.59 2.17 10.01
N LEU A 103 -8.84 3.26 10.10
CA LEU A 103 -7.53 3.38 9.47
C LEU A 103 -6.52 2.39 10.10
N SER A 104 -6.52 2.23 11.43
CA SER A 104 -5.67 1.25 12.09
C SER A 104 -6.01 -0.19 11.66
N ILE A 105 -7.30 -0.53 11.58
CA ILE A 105 -7.76 -1.83 11.09
C ILE A 105 -7.30 -2.06 9.64
N TYR A 106 -7.47 -1.06 8.77
CA TYR A 106 -7.00 -1.11 7.39
C TYR A 106 -5.49 -1.39 7.31
N VAL A 107 -4.70 -0.63 8.07
CA VAL A 107 -3.23 -0.78 8.12
C VAL A 107 -2.83 -2.18 8.61
N LEU A 108 -3.51 -2.70 9.65
CA LEU A 108 -3.24 -4.04 10.19
C LEU A 108 -3.57 -5.13 9.17
N ILE A 109 -4.72 -5.05 8.50
CA ILE A 109 -5.10 -6.01 7.45
C ILE A 109 -4.07 -6.00 6.31
N ALA A 110 -3.70 -4.81 5.83
CA ALA A 110 -2.72 -4.68 4.76
C ALA A 110 -1.34 -5.23 5.18
N ALA A 111 -0.91 -4.98 6.43
CA ALA A 111 0.35 -5.50 6.97
C ALA A 111 0.35 -7.02 7.08
N ILE A 112 -0.74 -7.62 7.56
CA ILE A 112 -0.90 -9.09 7.65
C ILE A 112 -0.83 -9.71 6.25
N LEU A 113 -1.52 -9.13 5.28
CA LEU A 113 -1.49 -9.61 3.90
C LEU A 113 -0.08 -9.50 3.29
N ASP A 114 0.64 -8.40 3.54
CA ASP A 114 2.03 -8.23 3.09
C ASP A 114 2.96 -9.28 3.70
N CYS A 115 2.83 -9.57 5.01
CA CYS A 115 3.59 -10.63 5.68
C CYS A 115 3.26 -12.02 5.09
N PHE A 116 1.98 -12.32 4.94
CA PHE A 116 1.52 -13.60 4.40
C PHE A 116 2.08 -13.86 3.00
N ILE A 117 2.03 -12.85 2.14
CA ILE A 117 2.56 -12.97 0.78
C ILE A 117 4.07 -13.08 0.75
N SER A 118 4.76 -12.34 1.64
CA SER A 118 6.21 -12.49 1.75
C SER A 118 6.60 -13.91 2.15
N ILE A 119 5.86 -14.53 3.07
CA ILE A 119 6.07 -15.92 3.45
C ILE A 119 5.78 -16.87 2.27
N MET A 120 4.69 -16.64 1.53
CA MET A 120 4.39 -17.46 0.35
C MET A 120 5.47 -17.35 -0.74
N LYS A 121 6.08 -16.16 -0.91
CA LYS A 121 7.19 -15.95 -1.86
C LYS A 121 8.47 -16.65 -1.45
N SER A 122 8.65 -17.04 -0.17
CA SER A 122 9.79 -17.82 0.28
C SER A 122 9.85 -19.20 -0.37
N TYR A 123 8.70 -19.75 -0.72
CA TYR A 123 8.63 -21.04 -1.42
C TYR A 123 9.04 -20.95 -2.90
N ASP A 124 9.05 -19.75 -3.48
CA ASP A 124 9.41 -19.51 -4.87
C ASP A 124 10.85 -18.97 -5.02
N GLU A 125 11.72 -19.13 -3.99
CA GLU A 125 13.13 -18.67 -3.94
C GLU A 125 13.33 -17.15 -4.16
N ILE A 126 12.27 -16.37 -4.10
CA ILE A 126 12.32 -14.91 -4.24
C ILE A 126 12.78 -14.30 -2.91
N PRO A 127 13.58 -13.22 -2.90
CA PRO A 127 14.01 -12.57 -1.67
C PRO A 127 12.83 -12.00 -0.87
N TRP A 128 12.29 -12.82 0.00
CA TRP A 128 11.08 -12.59 0.80
C TRP A 128 11.34 -11.83 2.10
N VAL A 129 12.55 -11.89 2.63
CA VAL A 129 12.93 -11.32 3.93
C VAL A 129 12.65 -9.82 3.98
N GLY A 130 13.00 -9.09 2.92
CA GLY A 130 12.72 -7.64 2.85
C GLY A 130 11.23 -7.30 2.92
N GLY A 131 10.39 -8.10 2.27
CA GLY A 131 8.94 -7.94 2.32
C GLY A 131 8.38 -8.24 3.71
N LEU A 132 8.87 -9.28 4.36
CA LEU A 132 8.48 -9.65 5.72
C LEU A 132 8.85 -8.56 6.73
N VAL A 133 10.07 -8.03 6.67
CA VAL A 133 10.52 -6.93 7.53
C VAL A 133 9.63 -5.70 7.35
N VAL A 134 9.33 -5.31 6.12
CA VAL A 134 8.45 -4.17 5.85
C VAL A 134 7.02 -4.44 6.34
N GLY A 135 6.50 -5.65 6.15
CA GLY A 135 5.19 -6.06 6.68
C GLY A 135 5.13 -5.96 8.20
N LEU A 136 6.18 -6.43 8.90
CA LEU A 136 6.27 -6.31 10.36
C LEU A 136 6.34 -4.85 10.83
N VAL A 137 7.12 -3.99 10.17
CA VAL A 137 7.18 -2.56 10.50
C VAL A 137 5.80 -1.91 10.31
N LYS A 138 5.08 -2.23 9.23
CA LYS A 138 3.71 -1.75 9.02
C LYS A 138 2.74 -2.27 10.09
N PHE A 139 2.90 -3.52 10.51
CA PHE A 139 2.08 -4.09 11.58
C PHE A 139 2.28 -3.34 12.89
N ILE A 140 3.53 -3.04 13.28
CA ILE A 140 3.85 -2.24 14.46
C ILE A 140 3.23 -0.84 14.34
N LEU A 141 3.32 -0.19 13.19
CA LEU A 141 2.68 1.11 12.94
C LEU A 141 1.15 1.02 13.08
N GLY A 142 0.51 -0.01 12.57
CA GLY A 142 -0.93 -0.25 12.71
C GLY A 142 -1.34 -0.39 14.18
N VAL A 143 -0.57 -1.15 14.95
CA VAL A 143 -0.76 -1.29 16.42
C VAL A 143 -0.58 0.05 17.13
N LEU A 144 0.47 0.82 16.81
CA LEU A 144 0.69 2.14 17.37
C LEU A 144 -0.44 3.11 17.05
N ILE A 145 -0.96 3.06 15.84
CA ILE A 145 -2.16 3.84 15.46
C ILE A 145 -3.37 3.41 16.29
N MET A 146 -3.58 2.16 16.59
CA MET A 146 -4.73 1.62 17.32
C MET A 146 -4.73 1.99 18.82
N PHE A 147 -3.59 1.87 19.48
CA PHE A 147 -3.53 2.00 20.96
C PHE A 147 -3.42 3.42 21.48
N LYS A 148 -3.42 4.41 20.64
CA LYS A 148 -3.44 5.83 21.08
C LYS A 148 -2.40 6.19 22.14
N PRO A 149 -1.14 5.74 22.05
CA PRO A 149 -0.23 5.87 23.18
C PRO A 149 0.26 7.28 23.44
N PHE A 150 0.30 8.17 22.43
CA PHE A 150 1.05 9.42 22.55
C PHE A 150 0.44 10.57 21.76
N GLY A 151 -0.08 11.58 22.46
CA GLY A 151 -0.32 12.88 21.87
C GLY A 151 -1.64 13.04 21.10
N GLY A 152 -1.80 14.21 20.52
CA GLY A 152 -3.01 14.61 19.80
C GLY A 152 -3.14 13.96 18.42
N PHE A 153 -4.29 14.18 17.83
CA PHE A 153 -4.69 13.67 16.52
C PHE A 153 -3.65 13.91 15.39
N GLY A 154 -2.88 15.01 15.46
CA GLY A 154 -1.83 15.32 14.50
C GLY A 154 -0.71 14.27 14.44
N LEU A 155 -0.25 13.74 15.60
CA LEU A 155 0.80 12.73 15.62
C LEU A 155 0.38 11.43 14.91
N TRP A 156 -0.89 11.09 14.98
CA TRP A 156 -1.46 9.93 14.31
C TRP A 156 -1.46 10.06 12.80
N LEU A 157 -1.71 11.27 12.30
CA LEU A 157 -1.61 11.55 10.88
C LEU A 157 -0.17 11.41 10.40
N VAL A 158 0.80 11.78 11.24
CA VAL A 158 2.23 11.55 10.93
C VAL A 158 2.53 10.07 10.81
N PHE A 159 2.12 9.23 11.77
CA PHE A 159 2.31 7.77 11.68
C PHE A 159 1.61 7.16 10.47
N SER A 160 0.39 7.61 10.19
CA SER A 160 -0.35 7.18 9.00
C SER A 160 0.36 7.59 7.70
N GLY A 161 0.90 8.80 7.65
CA GLY A 161 1.69 9.28 6.54
C GLY A 161 2.95 8.46 6.31
N ILE A 162 3.68 8.13 7.39
CA ILE A 162 4.86 7.25 7.33
C ILE A 162 4.47 5.87 6.80
N TYR A 163 3.33 5.31 7.26
CA TYR A 163 2.84 4.04 6.75
C TYR A 163 2.63 4.08 5.23
N PHE A 164 1.97 5.11 4.69
CA PHE A 164 1.73 5.22 3.25
C PHE A 164 3.03 5.41 2.46
N MET A 165 4.01 6.11 3.00
CA MET A 165 5.34 6.23 2.39
C MET A 165 6.06 4.87 2.33
N LEU A 166 6.00 4.08 3.41
CA LEU A 166 6.55 2.71 3.43
C LEU A 166 5.80 1.79 2.46
N GLN A 167 4.49 1.95 2.33
CA GLN A 167 3.70 1.20 1.35
C GLN A 167 4.15 1.50 -0.08
N CYS A 168 4.38 2.78 -0.40
CA CYS A 168 4.94 3.18 -1.69
C CYS A 168 6.32 2.55 -1.93
N ALA A 169 7.25 2.68 -0.97
CA ALA A 169 8.59 2.12 -1.07
C ALA A 169 8.56 0.61 -1.32
N SER A 170 7.69 -0.12 -0.63
CA SER A 170 7.43 -1.55 -0.85
C SER A 170 7.04 -1.84 -2.30
N TRP A 171 6.06 -1.12 -2.83
CA TRP A 171 5.56 -1.36 -4.18
C TRP A 171 6.60 -1.08 -5.26
N VAL A 172 7.34 0.02 -5.11
CA VAL A 172 8.45 0.36 -6.02
C VAL A 172 9.51 -0.74 -5.99
N PHE A 173 9.91 -1.17 -4.80
CA PHE A 173 10.92 -2.20 -4.63
C PHE A 173 10.52 -3.54 -5.27
N PHE A 174 9.29 -4.02 -4.99
CA PHE A 174 8.80 -5.27 -5.60
C PHE A 174 8.63 -5.14 -7.11
N THR A 175 8.14 -4.01 -7.61
CA THR A 175 7.96 -3.78 -9.05
C THR A 175 9.29 -3.78 -9.80
N LEU A 176 10.36 -3.25 -9.19
CA LEU A 176 11.69 -3.20 -9.79
C LEU A 176 12.42 -4.55 -9.70
N LYS A 177 12.34 -5.25 -8.56
CA LYS A 177 13.02 -6.55 -8.38
C LYS A 177 12.49 -7.67 -9.27
N VAL A 178 11.19 -7.75 -9.46
CA VAL A 178 10.59 -8.73 -10.40
C VAL A 178 11.13 -8.58 -11.82
N LYS A 179 11.69 -7.42 -12.15
CA LYS A 179 12.34 -7.18 -13.44
C LYS A 179 13.71 -7.86 -13.55
N ALA A 180 14.53 -7.80 -12.50
CA ALA A 180 15.89 -8.34 -12.53
C ALA A 180 15.91 -9.86 -12.70
N ILE A 181 14.96 -10.55 -12.09
CA ILE A 181 14.87 -12.03 -12.12
C ILE A 181 14.37 -12.53 -13.49
N LYS A 182 13.46 -11.81 -14.15
CA LYS A 182 12.94 -12.21 -15.48
C LYS A 182 13.87 -11.86 -16.66
N GLU A 183 14.73 -10.85 -16.54
CA GLU A 183 15.66 -10.46 -17.62
C GLU A 183 16.96 -11.28 -17.60
N THR A 184 17.36 -11.81 -16.47
CA THR A 184 18.57 -12.64 -16.36
C THR A 184 18.36 -14.07 -16.79
N GLY A 185 17.11 -14.57 -16.91
CA GLY A 185 16.79 -15.89 -17.50
C GLY A 185 17.62 -17.10 -16.98
N GLU A 186 18.60 -16.81 -16.17
CA GLU A 186 19.55 -17.74 -15.58
C GLU A 186 19.51 -17.56 -14.06
N LEU A 187 18.75 -18.43 -13.42
CA LEU A 187 19.07 -18.83 -12.05
C LEU A 187 20.41 -19.59 -12.14
N THR A 188 21.51 -18.86 -12.17
CA THR A 188 22.78 -19.46 -11.78
C THR A 188 22.70 -19.73 -10.28
N ILE A 189 22.32 -20.96 -9.97
CA ILE A 189 22.57 -21.55 -8.67
C ILE A 189 24.09 -21.81 -8.63
N GLU A 190 24.83 -20.96 -7.94
CA GLU A 190 26.11 -21.30 -7.35
C GLU A 190 25.94 -21.44 -5.84
#